data_b9310ed64ea9c1b9530db90190ab2174
#
_entry.id   b9310ed64ea9c1b9530db90190ab2174
#
_cell.length_a   1.000
_cell.length_b   1.000
_cell.length_c   1.000
_cell.angle_alpha   90.00
_cell.angle_beta   90.00
_cell.angle_gamma   90.00
#
_symmetry.space_group_name_H-M   'P 1'
#
loop_
_entity.id
_entity.type
_entity.pdbx_description
1 polymer ?
#
loop_
_entity_poly.entity_id
_entity_poly.type
_entity_poly.pdbx_seq_one_letter_code
_entity_poly.pdbx_strand_id
1 'polypeptide(L)'
;MEQADTIIQIPHFYGSLKGMQNKFDKYARQDAFTGSTREEWEAWKETSRETLKDLLGWKYMESCDLDPRVEEVVELENGIRREKVIIQVEPEVYMPMYILIPPKQDEEKQKCFLALPGHQGAGKFSVAGRDDIPAVKRMIEFYHYD
;
A
#
# COMPACT_ATOMS: atom_id res chain seq x y z
N MET A 1 -36.91 -36.53 16.97
CA MET A 1 -36.49 -36.79 15.57
C MET A 1 -35.13 -36.08 15.40
N GLU A 2 -34.07 -36.87 15.57
CA GLU A 2 -32.70 -36.40 15.36
C GLU A 2 -32.48 -36.26 13.86
N GLN A 3 -32.19 -35.04 13.40
CA GLN A 3 -31.70 -34.81 12.06
C GLN A 3 -30.27 -35.33 12.02
N ALA A 4 -30.06 -36.48 11.40
CA ALA A 4 -28.72 -36.95 11.11
C ALA A 4 -28.07 -36.00 10.11
N ASP A 5 -27.06 -35.26 10.56
CA ASP A 5 -26.18 -34.50 9.69
C ASP A 5 -25.53 -35.45 8.69
N THR A 6 -26.01 -35.44 7.48
CA THR A 6 -25.42 -36.21 6.39
C THR A 6 -24.08 -35.56 6.03
N ILE A 7 -23.00 -36.11 6.62
CA ILE A 7 -21.64 -35.73 6.23
C ILE A 7 -21.41 -36.22 4.80
N ILE A 8 -21.41 -35.31 3.85
CA ILE A 8 -21.03 -35.58 2.47
C ILE A 8 -19.53 -35.93 2.47
N GLN A 9 -19.17 -37.20 2.36
CA GLN A 9 -17.80 -37.59 2.15
C GLN A 9 -17.43 -37.34 0.68
N ILE A 10 -16.57 -36.34 0.46
CA ILE A 10 -15.98 -36.09 -0.85
C ILE A 10 -14.76 -37.00 -0.99
N PRO A 11 -14.84 -38.11 -1.76
CA PRO A 11 -13.77 -39.11 -1.83
C PRO A 11 -12.48 -38.59 -2.48
N HIS A 12 -12.57 -37.52 -3.28
CA HIS A 12 -11.43 -36.87 -3.90
C HIS A 12 -11.60 -35.35 -3.88
N PHE A 13 -10.61 -34.68 -3.29
CA PHE A 13 -10.53 -33.23 -3.36
C PHE A 13 -9.55 -32.81 -4.45
N TYR A 14 -10.07 -32.20 -5.51
CA TYR A 14 -9.26 -31.70 -6.63
C TYR A 14 -8.86 -30.25 -6.34
N GLY A 15 -7.71 -30.06 -5.73
CA GLY A 15 -7.15 -28.72 -5.46
C GLY A 15 -6.11 -28.32 -6.49
N SER A 16 -6.03 -27.03 -6.78
CA SER A 16 -5.01 -26.46 -7.68
C SER A 16 -3.66 -26.17 -6.98
N LEU A 17 -3.61 -26.26 -5.66
CA LEU A 17 -2.46 -25.84 -4.85
C LEU A 17 -1.15 -26.51 -5.30
N LYS A 18 -1.15 -27.83 -5.52
CA LYS A 18 0.08 -28.53 -5.95
C LYS A 18 0.56 -28.08 -7.32
N GLY A 19 -0.36 -27.83 -8.24
CA GLY A 19 -0.04 -27.28 -9.56
C GLY A 19 0.54 -25.87 -9.48
N MET A 20 0.00 -25.03 -8.59
CA MET A 20 0.52 -23.68 -8.33
C MET A 20 1.91 -23.72 -7.69
N GLN A 21 2.14 -24.58 -6.69
CA GLN A 21 3.45 -24.78 -6.09
C GLN A 21 4.49 -25.22 -7.12
N ASN A 22 4.18 -26.22 -7.95
CA ASN A 22 5.10 -26.67 -9.00
C ASN A 22 5.45 -25.56 -9.99
N LYS A 23 4.48 -24.70 -10.36
CA LYS A 23 4.73 -23.53 -11.21
C LYS A 23 5.59 -22.49 -10.49
N PHE A 24 5.32 -22.24 -9.21
CA PHE A 24 6.14 -21.34 -8.40
C PHE A 24 7.59 -21.83 -8.32
N ASP A 25 7.81 -23.09 -7.98
CA ASP A 25 9.15 -23.70 -7.86
C ASP A 25 9.91 -23.62 -9.19
N LYS A 26 9.20 -23.75 -10.33
CA LYS A 26 9.81 -23.75 -11.66
C LYS A 26 10.07 -22.36 -12.22
N TYR A 27 9.22 -21.39 -11.95
CA TYR A 27 9.22 -20.09 -12.64
C TYR A 27 9.41 -18.87 -11.76
N ALA A 28 9.22 -19.01 -10.43
CA ALA A 28 9.39 -17.89 -9.54
C ALA A 28 10.87 -17.59 -9.23
N ARG A 29 11.15 -16.36 -8.84
CA ARG A 29 12.46 -15.91 -8.38
C ARG A 29 13.59 -16.12 -9.39
N GLN A 30 13.28 -16.05 -10.69
CA GLN A 30 14.31 -16.17 -11.73
C GLN A 30 15.33 -15.02 -11.67
N ASP A 31 14.91 -13.85 -11.21
CA ASP A 31 15.74 -12.66 -11.03
C ASP A 31 16.28 -12.53 -9.60
N ALA A 32 16.32 -13.62 -8.82
CA ALA A 32 16.89 -13.57 -7.48
C ALA A 32 18.39 -13.28 -7.52
N PHE A 33 18.85 -12.44 -6.58
CA PHE A 33 20.30 -12.21 -6.43
C PHE A 33 21.00 -13.49 -5.99
N THR A 34 22.03 -13.88 -6.75
CA THR A 34 22.86 -15.08 -6.48
C THR A 34 24.34 -14.75 -6.34
N GLY A 35 24.70 -13.47 -6.41
CA GLY A 35 26.07 -13.00 -6.27
C GLY A 35 26.55 -12.97 -4.82
N SER A 36 27.83 -12.67 -4.63
CA SER A 36 28.50 -12.60 -3.33
C SER A 36 29.32 -11.31 -3.12
N THR A 37 29.50 -10.52 -4.18
CA THR A 37 30.23 -9.26 -4.12
C THR A 37 29.35 -8.04 -4.21
N ARG A 38 29.87 -6.89 -3.83
CA ARG A 38 29.18 -5.61 -3.93
C ARG A 38 28.95 -5.20 -5.40
N GLU A 39 29.91 -5.46 -6.24
CA GLU A 39 29.86 -5.17 -7.68
C GLU A 39 28.74 -5.96 -8.35
N GLU A 40 28.62 -7.25 -8.04
CA GLU A 40 27.54 -8.12 -8.53
C GLU A 40 26.17 -7.65 -8.01
N TRP A 41 26.10 -7.21 -6.76
CA TRP A 41 24.88 -6.62 -6.20
C TRP A 41 24.44 -5.35 -6.94
N GLU A 42 25.36 -4.41 -7.17
CA GLU A 42 25.02 -3.16 -7.88
C GLU A 42 24.57 -3.43 -9.32
N ALA A 43 25.22 -4.36 -10.01
CA ALA A 43 24.81 -4.76 -11.36
C ALA A 43 23.43 -5.42 -11.38
N TRP A 44 23.19 -6.35 -10.46
CA TRP A 44 21.87 -7.00 -10.31
C TRP A 44 20.78 -6.00 -9.96
N LYS A 45 21.06 -5.09 -9.04
CA LYS A 45 20.11 -4.04 -8.63
C LYS A 45 19.68 -3.17 -9.81
N GLU A 46 20.60 -2.80 -10.67
CA GLU A 46 20.30 -2.00 -11.86
C GLU A 46 19.41 -2.76 -12.85
N THR A 47 19.78 -4.01 -13.17
CA THR A 47 18.98 -4.87 -14.05
C THR A 47 17.58 -5.13 -13.49
N SER A 48 17.49 -5.45 -12.20
CA SER A 48 16.20 -5.69 -11.52
C SER A 48 15.32 -4.44 -11.46
N ARG A 49 15.94 -3.26 -11.33
CA ARG A 49 15.22 -1.99 -11.37
C ARG A 49 14.57 -1.74 -12.74
N GLU A 50 15.30 -1.99 -13.81
CA GLU A 50 14.77 -1.83 -15.16
C GLU A 50 13.66 -2.84 -15.45
N THR A 51 13.82 -4.10 -15.04
CA THR A 51 12.75 -5.11 -15.10
C THR A 51 11.50 -4.66 -14.33
N LEU A 52 11.67 -4.13 -13.11
CA LEU A 52 10.56 -3.64 -12.31
C LEU A 52 9.87 -2.45 -12.96
N LYS A 53 10.61 -1.50 -13.52
CA LYS A 53 10.05 -0.36 -14.26
C LYS A 53 9.21 -0.80 -15.45
N ASP A 54 9.69 -1.80 -16.20
CA ASP A 54 8.97 -2.34 -17.35
C ASP A 54 7.68 -3.05 -16.92
N LEU A 55 7.74 -3.87 -15.86
CA LEU A 55 6.56 -4.54 -15.28
C LEU A 55 5.52 -3.56 -14.73
N LEU A 56 5.95 -2.44 -14.16
CA LEU A 56 5.08 -1.37 -13.66
C LEU A 56 4.54 -0.45 -14.77
N GLY A 57 5.00 -0.63 -16.00
CA GLY A 57 4.61 0.25 -17.09
C GLY A 57 5.18 1.66 -17.00
N TRP A 58 6.32 1.83 -16.30
CA TRP A 58 6.93 3.14 -16.03
C TRP A 58 7.13 3.99 -17.27
N LYS A 59 7.43 3.38 -18.41
CA LYS A 59 7.61 4.05 -19.70
C LYS A 59 6.33 4.71 -20.24
N TYR A 60 5.18 4.37 -19.70
CA TYR A 60 3.88 4.95 -20.07
C TYR A 60 3.44 6.04 -19.12
N MET A 61 4.17 6.26 -18.02
CA MET A 61 3.87 7.33 -17.07
C MET A 61 4.34 8.66 -17.63
N GLU A 62 3.46 9.66 -17.55
CA GLU A 62 3.71 11.01 -18.03
C GLU A 62 3.92 11.96 -16.84
N SER A 63 5.00 12.72 -16.87
CA SER A 63 5.26 13.73 -15.85
C SER A 63 4.41 14.98 -16.10
N CYS A 64 3.90 15.57 -15.03
CA CYS A 64 3.18 16.84 -15.05
C CYS A 64 3.49 17.67 -13.80
N ASP A 65 3.01 18.91 -13.77
CA ASP A 65 3.03 19.73 -12.55
C ASP A 65 2.06 19.15 -11.52
N LEU A 66 2.48 19.11 -10.26
CA LEU A 66 1.67 18.51 -9.18
C LEU A 66 0.38 19.29 -8.88
N ASP A 67 0.31 20.57 -9.21
CA ASP A 67 -0.83 21.46 -8.99
C ASP A 67 -1.56 21.19 -7.65
N PRO A 68 -0.89 21.32 -6.48
CA PRO A 68 -1.46 20.93 -5.20
C PRO A 68 -2.62 21.84 -4.81
N ARG A 69 -3.75 21.23 -4.43
CA ARG A 69 -4.96 21.91 -3.99
C ARG A 69 -5.34 21.44 -2.60
N VAL A 70 -5.33 22.37 -1.64
CA VAL A 70 -5.78 22.08 -0.28
C VAL A 70 -7.30 22.21 -0.25
N GLU A 71 -8.00 21.11 0.06
CA GLU A 71 -9.46 21.06 0.14
C GLU A 71 -10.00 21.23 1.56
N GLU A 72 -9.26 20.74 2.56
CA GLU A 72 -9.68 20.77 3.95
C GLU A 72 -8.46 20.97 4.85
N VAL A 73 -8.61 21.76 5.88
CA VAL A 73 -7.63 21.93 6.97
C VAL A 73 -8.35 21.77 8.29
N VAL A 74 -7.85 20.88 9.15
CA VAL A 74 -8.41 20.61 10.47
C VAL A 74 -7.28 20.58 11.50
N GLU A 75 -7.45 21.35 12.58
CA GLU A 75 -6.59 21.24 13.77
C GLU A 75 -7.17 20.16 14.69
N LEU A 76 -6.37 19.14 15.00
CA LEU A 76 -6.74 18.06 15.90
C LEU A 76 -6.42 18.42 17.35
N GLU A 77 -7.08 17.76 18.31
CA GLU A 77 -6.95 18.05 19.74
C GLU A 77 -5.50 17.97 20.27
N ASN A 78 -4.66 17.14 19.64
CA ASN A 78 -3.23 16.99 19.96
C ASN A 78 -2.32 18.03 19.29
N GLY A 79 -2.88 19.06 18.65
CA GLY A 79 -2.15 20.11 17.95
C GLY A 79 -1.59 19.71 16.58
N ILE A 80 -1.92 18.53 16.09
CA ILE A 80 -1.60 18.11 14.72
C ILE A 80 -2.55 18.80 13.75
N ARG A 81 -2.02 19.44 12.70
CA ARG A 81 -2.81 19.95 11.59
C ARG A 81 -2.92 18.86 10.52
N ARG A 82 -4.16 18.49 10.20
CA ARG A 82 -4.48 17.55 9.14
C ARG A 82 -4.99 18.33 7.92
N GLU A 83 -4.32 18.17 6.80
CA GLU A 83 -4.72 18.76 5.51
C GLU A 83 -5.16 17.66 4.56
N LYS A 84 -6.30 17.85 3.88
CA LYS A 84 -6.68 17.05 2.71
C LYS A 84 -6.21 17.80 1.47
N VAL A 85 -5.30 17.17 0.74
CA VAL A 85 -4.67 17.74 -0.45
C VAL A 85 -4.94 16.85 -1.64
N ILE A 86 -5.24 17.47 -2.79
CA ILE A 86 -5.27 16.77 -4.07
C ILE A 86 -4.06 17.23 -4.86
N ILE A 87 -3.32 16.28 -5.43
CA ILE A 87 -2.25 16.54 -6.37
C ILE A 87 -2.53 15.86 -7.69
N GLN A 88 -2.00 16.43 -8.77
CA GLN A 88 -1.98 15.77 -10.07
C GLN A 88 -0.69 14.95 -10.20
N VAL A 89 -0.79 13.67 -10.48
CA VAL A 89 0.37 12.75 -10.56
C VAL A 89 0.74 12.39 -12.00
N GLU A 90 -0.23 12.48 -12.90
CA GLU A 90 -0.09 12.43 -14.36
C GLU A 90 -1.13 13.37 -14.97
N PRO A 91 -1.02 13.74 -16.25
CA PRO A 91 -2.05 14.55 -16.89
C PRO A 91 -3.45 13.97 -16.67
N GLU A 92 -4.35 14.78 -16.09
CA GLU A 92 -5.73 14.41 -15.75
C GLU A 92 -5.89 13.27 -14.69
N VAL A 93 -4.81 12.82 -14.06
CA VAL A 93 -4.83 11.82 -12.98
C VAL A 93 -4.58 12.50 -11.63
N TYR A 94 -5.59 12.48 -10.76
CA TYR A 94 -5.56 13.16 -9.46
C TYR A 94 -5.48 12.18 -8.30
N MET A 95 -4.61 12.48 -7.34
CA MET A 95 -4.40 11.67 -6.13
C MET A 95 -4.77 12.48 -4.88
N PRO A 96 -5.89 12.15 -4.21
CA PRO A 96 -6.21 12.73 -2.92
C PRO A 96 -5.39 12.07 -1.80
N MET A 97 -4.78 12.89 -0.95
CA MET A 97 -3.94 12.48 0.16
C MET A 97 -4.25 13.28 1.43
N TYR A 98 -3.80 12.78 2.57
CA TYR A 98 -3.76 13.54 3.82
C TYR A 98 -2.32 13.85 4.19
N ILE A 99 -2.08 15.08 4.65
CA ILE A 99 -0.82 15.50 5.24
C ILE A 99 -1.08 15.74 6.72
N LEU A 100 -0.36 15.02 7.58
CA LEU A 100 -0.39 15.21 9.03
C LEU A 100 0.84 16.01 9.42
N ILE A 101 0.63 17.23 9.91
CA ILE A 101 1.68 18.16 10.25
C ILE A 101 1.70 18.28 11.78
N PRO A 102 2.75 17.79 12.45
CA PRO A 102 2.84 17.91 13.90
C PRO A 102 2.96 19.37 14.34
N PRO A 103 2.64 19.69 15.60
CA PRO A 103 2.89 21.02 16.14
C PRO A 103 4.37 21.38 15.96
N LYS A 104 4.62 22.65 15.68
CA LYS A 104 5.95 23.15 15.34
C LYS A 104 6.96 22.79 16.45
N GLN A 105 7.98 22.05 16.07
CA GLN A 105 9.15 21.77 16.89
C GLN A 105 10.31 22.66 16.44
N ASP A 106 11.26 22.94 17.33
CA ASP A 106 12.39 23.86 17.08
C ASP A 106 13.42 23.33 16.06
N GLU A 107 13.14 22.25 15.35
CA GLU A 107 14.02 21.69 14.34
C GLU A 107 13.82 22.37 12.97
N GLU A 108 14.89 22.88 12.37
CA GLU A 108 14.87 23.49 11.03
C GLU A 108 14.40 22.54 9.91
N LYS A 109 14.53 21.23 10.11
CA LYS A 109 14.15 20.20 9.14
C LYS A 109 13.37 19.08 9.81
N GLN A 110 12.15 18.88 9.38
CA GLN A 110 11.32 17.75 9.80
C GLN A 110 11.50 16.55 8.86
N LYS A 111 11.49 15.35 9.44
CA LYS A 111 11.46 14.10 8.68
C LYS A 111 10.06 13.91 8.09
N CYS A 112 9.99 13.47 6.85
CA CYS A 112 8.75 13.14 6.18
C CYS A 112 8.62 11.63 6.03
N PHE A 113 7.41 11.11 6.31
CA PHE A 113 7.07 9.69 6.12
C PHE A 113 5.92 9.58 5.13
N LEU A 114 6.07 8.72 4.12
CA LEU A 114 5.01 8.34 3.22
C LEU A 114 4.34 7.07 3.74
N ALA A 115 3.09 7.21 4.22
CA ALA A 115 2.29 6.10 4.72
C ALA A 115 1.31 5.62 3.65
N LEU A 116 1.62 4.49 3.02
CA LEU A 116 0.75 3.86 2.02
C LEU A 116 -0.22 2.91 2.71
N PRO A 117 -1.55 3.11 2.58
CA PRO A 117 -2.52 2.20 3.17
C PRO A 117 -2.51 0.85 2.47
N GLY A 118 -2.74 -0.23 3.21
CA GLY A 118 -3.06 -1.54 2.66
C GLY A 118 -4.47 -1.58 2.04
N HIS A 119 -4.84 -2.72 1.46
CA HIS A 119 -6.17 -2.92 0.87
C HIS A 119 -7.27 -3.14 1.91
N GLN A 120 -6.91 -3.43 3.15
CA GLN A 120 -7.86 -3.63 4.25
C GLN A 120 -8.17 -2.31 4.96
N GLY A 121 -9.30 -2.28 5.69
CA GLY A 121 -9.77 -1.10 6.39
C GLY A 121 -10.31 -0.03 5.43
N ALA A 122 -10.29 1.21 5.88
CA ALA A 122 -10.78 2.36 5.12
C ALA A 122 -9.66 3.10 4.36
N GLY A 123 -8.56 2.42 4.05
CA GLY A 123 -7.44 2.96 3.28
C GLY A 123 -6.84 4.22 3.93
N LYS A 124 -6.64 5.27 3.15
CA LYS A 124 -6.06 6.54 3.63
C LYS A 124 -6.83 7.18 4.79
N PHE A 125 -8.11 6.92 4.92
CA PHE A 125 -8.92 7.47 6.00
C PHE A 125 -8.54 6.89 7.37
N SER A 126 -8.25 5.58 7.43
CA SER A 126 -7.77 4.95 8.68
C SER A 126 -6.39 5.47 9.05
N VAL A 127 -5.47 5.54 8.09
CA VAL A 127 -4.10 6.06 8.31
C VAL A 127 -4.10 7.53 8.76
N ALA A 128 -5.06 8.33 8.26
CA ALA A 128 -5.21 9.74 8.62
C ALA A 128 -6.04 9.97 9.90
N GLY A 129 -6.45 8.91 10.61
CA GLY A 129 -7.22 9.02 11.85
C GLY A 129 -8.59 9.67 11.65
N ARG A 130 -9.32 9.34 10.56
CA ARG A 130 -10.66 9.88 10.27
C ARG A 130 -11.75 9.13 11.04
N ASP A 131 -11.62 9.04 12.36
CA ASP A 131 -12.61 8.44 13.26
C ASP A 131 -13.91 9.26 13.39
N ASP A 132 -13.88 10.50 12.91
CA ASP A 132 -15.08 11.34 12.68
C ASP A 132 -16.05 10.72 11.65
N ILE A 133 -15.59 9.77 10.82
CA ILE A 133 -16.43 9.04 9.86
C ILE A 133 -16.85 7.70 10.49
N PRO A 134 -18.15 7.45 10.80
CA PRO A 134 -18.57 6.26 11.54
C PRO A 134 -18.14 4.92 10.92
N ALA A 135 -18.07 4.84 9.59
CA ALA A 135 -17.60 3.64 8.89
C ALA A 135 -16.09 3.42 9.09
N VAL A 136 -15.31 4.49 9.05
CA VAL A 136 -13.86 4.46 9.28
C VAL A 136 -13.55 4.11 10.73
N LYS A 137 -14.25 4.71 11.69
CA LYS A 137 -14.11 4.42 13.12
C LYS A 137 -14.28 2.92 13.38
N ARG A 138 -15.33 2.28 12.85
CA ARG A 138 -15.54 0.84 12.99
C ARG A 138 -14.40 0.02 12.38
N MET A 139 -13.79 0.47 11.29
CA MET A 139 -12.64 -0.21 10.68
C MET A 139 -11.36 -0.05 11.50
N ILE A 140 -11.12 1.14 12.08
CA ILE A 140 -10.00 1.38 12.99
C ILE A 140 -10.11 0.45 14.20
N GLU A 141 -11.27 0.41 14.86
CA GLU A 141 -11.54 -0.48 16.00
C GLU A 141 -11.40 -1.96 15.63
N PHE A 142 -11.93 -2.38 14.49
CA PHE A 142 -11.88 -3.78 14.04
C PHE A 142 -10.46 -4.28 13.75
N TYR A 143 -9.62 -3.43 13.16
CA TYR A 143 -8.25 -3.78 12.78
C TYR A 143 -7.20 -3.34 13.83
N HIS A 144 -7.62 -2.75 14.96
CA HIS A 144 -6.72 -2.26 16.02
C HIS A 144 -5.64 -1.28 15.48
N TYR A 145 -6.08 -0.24 14.77
CA TYR A 145 -5.22 0.82 14.22
C TYR A 145 -5.12 2.06 15.15
N ASP A 146 -5.35 1.90 16.41
CA ASP A 146 -5.32 2.90 17.50
C ASP A 146 -3.94 3.07 18.14
#